data_8907a328bfa12d274f0222645f4c3857
#
_entry.id   8907a328bfa12d274f0222645f4c3857
#
_cell.length_a   1.000
_cell.length_b   1.000
_cell.length_c   1.000
_cell.angle_alpha   90.00
_cell.angle_beta   90.00
_cell.angle_gamma   90.00
#
_symmetry.space_group_name_H-M   'P 1'
#
loop_
_entity.id
_entity.type
_entity.pdbx_description
1 polymer ?
#
loop_
_entity_poly.entity_id
_entity_poly.type
_entity_poly.pdbx_seq_one_letter_code
_entity_poly.pdbx_strand_id
1 'polypeptide(L)'
;MRSKTSYSKGLFAEFLARNYLRVHGFRILHNRYITGRNTHRAEIDIIARRGNLIIFVEVKNRPNIQTAWDAITPPQARRLRAAAGTYLSRVRWSGDARFDVIAVCGWRITWFKNAI
;
A
#
# COMPACT_ATOMS: atom_id res chain seq x y z
N MET A 1 9.26 19.07 -5.82
CA MET A 1 7.79 19.17 -5.90
C MET A 1 7.27 18.26 -7.00
N ARG A 2 6.21 17.56 -6.70
CA ARG A 2 5.60 16.64 -7.63
C ARG A 2 4.82 17.39 -8.71
N SER A 3 5.02 17.04 -9.98
CA SER A 3 4.25 17.63 -11.08
C SER A 3 2.80 17.11 -11.07
N LYS A 4 1.90 17.83 -11.74
CA LYS A 4 0.51 17.35 -11.91
C LYS A 4 0.48 16.00 -12.60
N THR A 5 1.35 15.76 -13.59
CA THR A 5 1.44 14.48 -14.30
C THR A 5 1.83 13.35 -13.36
N SER A 6 2.81 13.56 -12.49
CA SER A 6 3.22 12.55 -11.51
C SER A 6 2.12 12.25 -10.50
N TYR A 7 1.43 13.28 -10.04
CA TYR A 7 0.30 13.13 -9.13
C TYR A 7 -0.83 12.32 -9.78
N SER A 8 -1.20 12.67 -11.02
CA SER A 8 -2.24 11.95 -11.76
C SER A 8 -1.89 10.49 -12.00
N LYS A 9 -0.62 10.20 -12.31
CA LYS A 9 -0.15 8.82 -12.51
C LYS A 9 -0.22 8.04 -11.21
N GLY A 10 0.11 8.67 -10.08
CA GLY A 10 -0.01 8.05 -8.77
C GLY A 10 -1.44 7.70 -8.41
N LEU A 11 -2.37 8.62 -8.64
CA LEU A 11 -3.80 8.39 -8.41
C LEU A 11 -4.33 7.27 -9.29
N PHE A 12 -3.92 7.24 -10.55
CA PHE A 12 -4.33 6.21 -11.49
C PHE A 12 -3.80 4.83 -11.07
N ALA A 13 -2.54 4.77 -10.63
CA ALA A 13 -1.94 3.51 -10.17
C ALA A 13 -2.68 2.97 -8.95
N GLU A 14 -3.03 3.84 -7.99
CA GLU A 14 -3.79 3.44 -6.81
C GLU A 14 -5.19 2.97 -7.18
N PHE A 15 -5.84 3.64 -8.13
CA PHE A 15 -7.14 3.23 -8.64
C PHE A 15 -7.06 1.82 -9.26
N LEU A 16 -6.06 1.56 -10.09
CA LEU A 16 -5.86 0.25 -10.70
C LEU A 16 -5.61 -0.82 -9.63
N ALA A 17 -4.77 -0.50 -8.65
CA ALA A 17 -4.46 -1.43 -7.57
C ALA A 17 -5.70 -1.80 -6.76
N ARG A 18 -6.54 -0.82 -6.41
CA ARG A 18 -7.78 -1.10 -5.67
C ARG A 18 -8.71 -2.03 -6.44
N ASN A 19 -8.90 -1.75 -7.73
CA ASN A 19 -9.78 -2.59 -8.54
C ASN A 19 -9.21 -3.99 -8.74
N TYR A 20 -7.90 -4.09 -8.88
CA TYR A 20 -7.22 -5.38 -8.97
C TYR A 20 -7.46 -6.21 -7.69
N LEU A 21 -7.34 -5.58 -6.53
CA LEU A 21 -7.61 -6.25 -5.25
C LEU A 21 -9.08 -6.66 -5.12
N ARG A 22 -10.01 -5.81 -5.56
CA ARG A 22 -11.44 -6.13 -5.51
C ARG A 22 -11.76 -7.35 -6.36
N VAL A 23 -11.16 -7.46 -7.54
CA VAL A 23 -11.34 -8.63 -8.41
C VAL A 23 -10.86 -9.90 -7.71
N HIS A 24 -9.86 -9.79 -6.83
CA HIS A 24 -9.34 -10.91 -6.05
C HIS A 24 -10.05 -11.11 -4.71
N GLY A 25 -11.20 -10.47 -4.53
CA GLY A 25 -12.06 -10.71 -3.38
C GLY A 25 -11.76 -9.84 -2.15
N PHE A 26 -10.90 -8.84 -2.29
CA PHE A 26 -10.60 -7.94 -1.18
C PHE A 26 -11.58 -6.78 -1.13
N ARG A 27 -11.98 -6.42 0.08
CA ARG A 27 -12.73 -5.20 0.34
C ARG A 27 -11.74 -4.12 0.75
N ILE A 28 -11.83 -2.95 0.13
CA ILE A 28 -10.95 -1.82 0.45
C ILE A 28 -11.50 -1.16 1.70
N LEU A 29 -10.71 -1.15 2.77
CA LEU A 29 -11.08 -0.53 4.03
C LEU A 29 -10.69 0.94 4.07
N HIS A 30 -9.49 1.27 3.60
CA HIS A 30 -8.98 2.64 3.60
C HIS A 30 -8.09 2.90 2.38
N ASN A 31 -8.15 4.13 1.91
CA ASN A 31 -7.23 4.68 0.92
C ASN A 31 -6.41 5.76 1.60
N ARG A 32 -5.07 5.75 1.40
CA ARG A 32 -4.18 6.79 1.92
C ARG A 32 -4.38 7.02 3.41
N TYR A 33 -4.30 5.94 4.17
CA TYR A 33 -4.42 6.00 5.61
C TYR A 33 -3.17 6.63 6.21
N ILE A 34 -3.35 7.73 6.94
CA ILE A 34 -2.24 8.50 7.51
C ILE A 34 -2.25 8.35 9.02
N THR A 35 -1.09 8.09 9.60
CA THR A 35 -0.90 8.01 11.05
C THR A 35 0.38 8.73 11.46
N GLY A 36 0.51 9.03 12.73
CA GLY A 36 1.70 9.68 13.27
C GLY A 36 1.86 11.13 12.84
N ARG A 37 0.77 11.88 12.73
CA ARG A 37 0.78 13.27 12.22
C ARG A 37 1.73 14.19 12.99
N ASN A 38 1.89 13.96 14.29
CA ASN A 38 2.72 14.81 15.15
C ASN A 38 4.09 14.21 15.44
N THR A 39 4.40 13.05 14.86
CA THR A 39 5.66 12.34 15.11
C THR A 39 6.23 11.80 13.81
N HIS A 40 6.27 10.48 13.65
CA HIS A 40 6.77 9.82 12.46
C HIS A 40 5.60 9.53 11.52
N ARG A 41 5.29 10.53 10.70
CA ARG A 41 4.17 10.41 9.76
C ARG A 41 4.42 9.27 8.77
N ALA A 42 3.44 8.39 8.65
CA ALA A 42 3.44 7.35 7.64
C ALA A 42 2.10 7.33 6.92
N GLU A 43 2.15 7.01 5.65
CA GLU A 43 0.95 6.88 4.82
C GLU A 43 0.93 5.48 4.25
N ILE A 44 -0.19 4.77 4.47
CA ILE A 44 -0.43 3.46 3.88
C ILE A 44 -1.37 3.66 2.70
N ASP A 45 -0.94 3.28 1.51
CA ASP A 45 -1.70 3.56 0.29
C ASP A 45 -3.04 2.85 0.29
N ILE A 46 -3.08 1.57 0.67
CA ILE A 46 -4.32 0.80 0.70
C ILE A 46 -4.31 -0.12 1.92
N ILE A 47 -5.42 -0.16 2.64
CA ILE A 47 -5.70 -1.19 3.64
C ILE A 47 -6.91 -1.97 3.13
N ALA A 48 -6.77 -3.28 2.99
CA ALA A 48 -7.82 -4.13 2.43
C ALA A 48 -7.96 -5.42 3.24
N ARG A 49 -9.15 -6.01 3.16
CA ARG A 49 -9.47 -7.22 3.92
C ARG A 49 -10.15 -8.26 3.04
N ARG A 50 -9.73 -9.51 3.23
CA ARG A 50 -10.44 -10.67 2.69
C ARG A 50 -10.47 -11.75 3.78
N GLY A 51 -11.66 -12.06 4.29
CA GLY A 51 -11.82 -13.02 5.37
C GLY A 51 -11.06 -12.63 6.62
N ASN A 52 -10.17 -13.49 7.08
CA ASN A 52 -9.36 -13.28 8.28
C ASN A 52 -8.02 -12.60 8.00
N LEU A 53 -7.84 -12.04 6.82
CA LEU A 53 -6.59 -11.41 6.42
C LEU A 53 -6.79 -9.93 6.12
N ILE A 54 -5.99 -9.08 6.78
CA ILE A 54 -5.83 -7.68 6.40
C ILE A 54 -4.48 -7.52 5.72
N ILE A 55 -4.47 -6.86 4.57
CA ILE A 55 -3.23 -6.52 3.87
C ILE A 55 -3.02 -5.02 3.87
N PHE A 56 -1.75 -4.63 4.05
CA PHE A 56 -1.28 -3.25 3.94
C PHE A 56 -0.46 -3.17 2.67
N VAL A 57 -0.91 -2.36 1.73
CA VAL A 57 -0.36 -2.36 0.38
C VAL A 57 0.31 -1.03 0.07
N GLU A 58 1.56 -1.12 -0.36
CA GLU A 58 2.30 0.00 -0.94
C GLU A 58 2.16 -0.10 -2.46
N VAL A 59 1.71 0.98 -3.10
CA VAL A 59 1.54 1.04 -4.55
C VAL A 59 2.67 1.87 -5.13
N LYS A 60 3.39 1.30 -6.09
CA LYS A 60 4.48 1.98 -6.79
C LYS A 60 4.20 2.03 -8.29
N ASN A 61 4.15 3.23 -8.83
CA ASN A 61 4.02 3.46 -10.26
C ASN A 61 5.39 3.82 -10.82
N ARG A 62 6.03 2.87 -11.47
CA ARG A 62 7.41 3.02 -11.98
C ARG A 62 7.52 2.39 -13.36
N PRO A 63 8.56 2.76 -14.14
CA PRO A 63 8.74 2.20 -15.49
C PRO A 63 8.98 0.70 -15.51
N ASN A 64 9.57 0.14 -14.45
CA ASN A 64 9.89 -1.28 -14.40
C ASN A 64 9.89 -1.77 -12.95
N ILE A 65 9.92 -3.09 -12.80
CA ILE A 65 9.85 -3.77 -11.51
C ILE A 65 11.04 -3.40 -10.63
N GLN A 66 12.25 -3.35 -11.17
CA GLN A 66 13.45 -3.04 -10.38
C GLN A 66 13.35 -1.66 -9.76
N THR A 67 12.92 -0.67 -10.54
CA THR A 67 12.73 0.70 -10.05
C THR A 67 11.66 0.75 -8.95
N ALA A 68 10.60 -0.06 -9.07
CA ALA A 68 9.57 -0.15 -8.05
C ALA A 68 10.14 -0.70 -6.73
N TRP A 69 10.95 -1.75 -6.79
CA TRP A 69 11.61 -2.31 -5.61
C TRP A 69 12.55 -1.31 -4.96
N ASP A 70 13.36 -0.62 -5.76
CA ASP A 70 14.34 0.34 -5.25
C ASP A 70 13.67 1.53 -4.55
N ALA A 71 12.40 1.79 -4.86
CA ALA A 71 11.65 2.88 -4.25
C ALA A 71 11.20 2.56 -2.81
N ILE A 72 11.32 1.31 -2.38
CA ILE A 72 10.91 0.89 -1.03
C ILE A 72 12.16 0.83 -0.16
N THR A 73 12.35 1.82 0.69
CA THR A 73 13.53 1.92 1.53
C THR A 73 13.31 1.28 2.90
N PRO A 74 14.36 0.83 3.60
CA PRO A 74 14.23 0.31 4.96
C PRO A 74 13.53 1.27 5.93
N PRO A 75 13.83 2.58 5.95
CA PRO A 75 13.09 3.50 6.82
C PRO A 75 11.60 3.55 6.49
N GLN A 76 11.23 3.53 5.20
CA GLN A 76 9.84 3.50 4.80
C GLN A 76 9.15 2.22 5.28
N ALA A 77 9.81 1.07 5.12
CA ALA A 77 9.28 -0.21 5.57
C ALA A 77 9.02 -0.20 7.08
N ARG A 78 9.94 0.36 7.87
CA ARG A 78 9.75 0.48 9.32
C ARG A 78 8.56 1.35 9.67
N ARG A 79 8.40 2.49 9.00
CA ARG A 79 7.27 3.38 9.24
C ARG A 79 5.95 2.71 8.88
N LEU A 80 5.92 1.97 7.77
CA LEU A 80 4.72 1.23 7.36
C LEU A 80 4.34 0.16 8.39
N ARG A 81 5.31 -0.58 8.91
CA ARG A 81 5.05 -1.59 9.93
C ARG A 81 4.52 -0.95 11.21
N ALA A 82 5.09 0.17 11.64
CA ALA A 82 4.63 0.89 12.82
C ALA A 82 3.19 1.40 12.64
N ALA A 83 2.90 1.98 11.47
CA ALA A 83 1.56 2.47 11.15
C ALA A 83 0.54 1.34 11.13
N ALA A 84 0.91 0.20 10.56
CA ALA A 84 0.04 -0.98 10.52
C ALA A 84 -0.25 -1.51 11.92
N GLY A 85 0.77 -1.57 12.78
CA GLY A 85 0.59 -2.00 14.17
C GLY A 85 -0.39 -1.09 14.91
N THR A 86 -0.27 0.21 14.72
CA THR A 86 -1.20 1.19 15.30
C THR A 86 -2.63 0.95 14.81
N TYR A 87 -2.79 0.75 13.51
CA TYR A 87 -4.12 0.47 12.93
C TYR A 87 -4.73 -0.80 13.49
N LEU A 88 -3.96 -1.90 13.51
CA LEU A 88 -4.46 -3.19 13.98
C LEU A 88 -4.88 -3.14 15.43
N SER A 89 -4.13 -2.41 16.29
CA SER A 89 -4.49 -2.21 17.68
C SER A 89 -5.77 -1.39 17.82
N ARG A 90 -5.90 -0.35 17.00
CA ARG A 90 -7.08 0.53 17.06
C ARG A 90 -8.36 -0.22 16.73
N VAL A 91 -8.32 -1.07 15.70
CA VAL A 91 -9.51 -1.84 15.29
C VAL A 91 -9.62 -3.17 16.02
N ARG A 92 -8.69 -3.46 16.93
CA ARG A 92 -8.68 -4.71 17.72
C ARG A 92 -8.71 -5.95 16.82
N TRP A 93 -7.84 -5.95 15.80
CA TRP A 93 -7.79 -7.05 14.85
C TRP A 93 -7.10 -8.28 15.47
N SER A 94 -7.74 -9.44 15.39
CA SER A 94 -7.19 -10.69 15.90
C SER A 94 -6.85 -11.70 14.82
N GLY A 95 -7.02 -11.32 13.54
CA GLY A 95 -6.73 -12.19 12.42
C GLY A 95 -5.31 -12.02 11.91
N ASP A 96 -5.08 -12.47 10.70
CA ASP A 96 -3.78 -12.37 10.04
C ASP A 96 -3.57 -11.00 9.42
N ALA A 97 -2.31 -10.63 9.27
CA ALA A 97 -1.92 -9.38 8.61
C ALA A 97 -0.71 -9.64 7.73
N ARG A 98 -0.63 -8.90 6.62
CA ARG A 98 0.45 -9.08 5.65
C ARG A 98 0.76 -7.75 4.97
N PHE A 99 2.02 -7.57 4.58
CA PHE A 99 2.49 -6.37 3.88
C PHE A 99 2.78 -6.72 2.44
N ASP A 100 2.07 -6.10 1.52
CA ASP A 100 2.18 -6.37 0.10
C ASP A 100 2.62 -5.13 -0.67
N VAL A 101 3.20 -5.36 -1.84
CA VAL A 101 3.54 -4.30 -2.78
C VAL A 101 2.81 -4.58 -4.09
N ILE A 102 2.17 -3.56 -4.64
CA ILE A 102 1.64 -3.63 -5.99
C ILE A 102 2.41 -2.65 -6.85
N ALA A 103 3.12 -3.17 -7.84
CA ALA A 103 3.83 -2.36 -8.80
C ALA A 103 3.00 -2.19 -10.07
N VAL A 104 2.78 -0.95 -10.46
CA VAL A 104 2.10 -0.61 -11.71
C VAL A 104 3.14 -0.07 -12.67
N CYS A 105 3.42 -0.83 -13.71
CA CYS A 105 4.41 -0.50 -14.74
C CYS A 105 3.66 -0.35 -16.07
N GLY A 106 3.28 0.89 -16.39
CA GLY A 106 2.36 1.14 -17.50
C GLY A 106 0.99 0.54 -17.19
N TRP A 107 0.55 -0.42 -17.99
CA TRP A 107 -0.70 -1.15 -17.78
C TRP A 107 -0.49 -2.49 -17.07
N ARG A 108 0.77 -2.87 -16.81
CA ARG A 108 1.08 -4.14 -16.14
C ARG A 108 1.02 -3.96 -14.64
N ILE A 109 0.25 -4.81 -13.98
CA ILE A 109 0.13 -4.85 -12.54
C ILE A 109 0.82 -6.10 -12.03
N THR A 110 1.75 -5.94 -11.08
CA THR A 110 2.42 -7.06 -10.44
C THR A 110 2.21 -6.95 -8.93
N TRP A 111 1.73 -8.03 -8.34
CA TRP A 111 1.40 -8.09 -6.92
C TRP A 111 2.41 -8.96 -6.20
N PHE A 112 3.20 -8.34 -5.33
CA PHE A 112 4.19 -9.03 -4.51
C PHE A 112 3.60 -9.21 -3.11
N LYS A 113 3.25 -10.43 -2.77
CA LYS A 113 2.67 -10.75 -1.47
C LYS A 113 3.75 -10.92 -0.43
N ASN A 114 3.50 -10.41 0.79
CA ASN A 114 4.42 -10.52 1.91
C ASN A 114 5.81 -9.98 1.59
N ALA A 115 5.87 -8.82 0.99
CA ALA A 115 7.07 -8.28 0.36
C ALA A 115 7.81 -7.24 1.19
N ILE A 116 7.27 -6.84 2.34
CA ILE A 116 7.89 -5.82 3.20
C ILE A 116 8.18 -6.38 4.58
#